data_a067dd40e237dd3285faa0305a199373
#
_entry.id   a067dd40e237dd3285faa0305a199373
#
_cell.length_a   1.000
_cell.length_b   1.000
_cell.length_c   1.000
_cell.angle_alpha   90.00
_cell.angle_beta   90.00
_cell.angle_gamma   90.00
#
_symmetry.space_group_name_H-M   'P 1'
#
loop_
_entity.id
_entity.type
_entity.pdbx_description
1 polymer ?
#
loop_
_entity_poly.entity_id
_entity_poly.type
_entity_poly.pdbx_seq_one_letter_code
_entity_poly.pdbx_strand_id
1 'polypeptide(L)'
;MSYAIIRNAKYKRENLKGIYRHNERRNKNYSNKNIDKEKSYLNYSLKDTQFTYEKEFDRIRKEYNLKGQIKTVSNIICEYIITSDKTFFDTIGENETKRYFETAYKFVCEYKNLGEQYILSAKVHYDERSPHMHLLFLPVVHTTDKNGNPIEKLACSEFWKAKDSYSQLQNAFHSYITANGFDLERGNPSERVHLSVEDYKKITNFENTKTVLKDIKLELPETPDVKSFGRLVRNRDEKIQELVVEPRDKMIK
;
A
#
# COMPACT_ATOMS: atom_id res chain seq x y z
N MET A 1 7.67 0.18 15.38
CA MET A 1 7.61 -1.14 14.71
C MET A 1 7.02 -0.96 13.33
N SER A 2 7.71 -1.47 12.32
CA SER A 2 7.34 -1.34 10.91
C SER A 2 6.92 -2.69 10.35
N TYR A 3 6.03 -2.70 9.34
CA TYR A 3 5.41 -3.93 8.85
C TYR A 3 5.80 -4.25 7.40
N ALA A 4 6.02 -5.54 7.11
CA ALA A 4 6.09 -6.02 5.74
C ALA A 4 4.69 -6.02 5.12
N ILE A 5 4.47 -5.17 4.13
CA ILE A 5 3.14 -4.96 3.53
C ILE A 5 3.16 -5.44 2.07
N ILE A 6 2.33 -6.43 1.78
CA ILE A 6 1.99 -6.84 0.42
C ILE A 6 0.46 -6.92 0.28
N ARG A 7 -0.10 -6.17 -0.64
CA ARG A 7 -1.55 -6.15 -0.92
C ARG A 7 -1.77 -6.66 -2.32
N ASN A 8 -2.83 -7.45 -2.53
CA ASN A 8 -3.21 -7.94 -3.85
C ASN A 8 -4.49 -7.28 -4.32
N ALA A 9 -4.48 -6.86 -5.57
CA ALA A 9 -5.66 -6.47 -6.33
C ALA A 9 -5.78 -7.35 -7.59
N LYS A 10 -7.01 -7.47 -8.12
CA LYS A 10 -7.31 -8.26 -9.32
C LYS A 10 -8.03 -7.38 -10.32
N TYR A 11 -7.64 -7.45 -11.57
CA TYR A 11 -8.14 -6.55 -12.59
C TYR A 11 -8.61 -7.27 -13.85
N LYS A 12 -9.67 -6.74 -14.41
CA LYS A 12 -10.15 -7.09 -15.75
C LYS A 12 -9.36 -6.34 -16.80
N ARG A 13 -9.52 -6.74 -18.07
CA ARG A 13 -8.86 -6.09 -19.20
C ARG A 13 -9.14 -4.59 -19.29
N GLU A 14 -10.37 -4.17 -19.05
CA GLU A 14 -10.80 -2.77 -19.10
C GLU A 14 -10.07 -1.84 -18.12
N ASN A 15 -9.54 -2.39 -17.03
CA ASN A 15 -8.81 -1.62 -16.03
C ASN A 15 -7.38 -1.29 -16.43
N LEU A 16 -6.77 -2.07 -17.34
CA LEU A 16 -5.33 -1.98 -17.68
C LEU A 16 -4.91 -0.58 -18.15
N LYS A 17 -5.75 0.08 -18.95
CA LYS A 17 -5.48 1.44 -19.44
C LYS A 17 -5.38 2.46 -18.30
N GLY A 18 -6.27 2.36 -17.32
CA GLY A 18 -6.27 3.25 -16.15
C GLY A 18 -5.04 3.02 -15.28
N ILE A 19 -4.71 1.74 -15.01
CA ILE A 19 -3.57 1.34 -14.20
C ILE A 19 -2.25 1.77 -14.89
N TYR A 20 -2.12 1.53 -16.20
CA TYR A 20 -0.98 1.99 -16.99
C TYR A 20 -0.74 3.50 -16.83
N ARG A 21 -1.81 4.30 -16.99
CA ARG A 21 -1.71 5.76 -16.87
C ARG A 21 -1.34 6.20 -15.46
N HIS A 22 -1.77 5.48 -14.43
CA HIS A 22 -1.39 5.75 -13.05
C HIS A 22 0.07 5.38 -12.78
N ASN A 23 0.46 4.16 -13.07
CA ASN A 23 1.78 3.63 -12.73
C ASN A 23 2.90 4.32 -13.53
N GLU A 24 2.64 4.62 -14.80
CA GLU A 24 3.59 5.33 -15.68
C GLU A 24 3.46 6.87 -15.61
N ARG A 25 2.72 7.38 -14.63
CA ARG A 25 2.53 8.83 -14.42
C ARG A 25 2.05 9.58 -15.67
N ARG A 26 1.17 8.96 -16.49
CA ARG A 26 0.62 9.52 -17.74
C ARG A 26 -0.66 10.34 -17.56
N ASN A 27 -1.18 10.48 -16.33
CA ASN A 27 -2.35 11.32 -16.06
C ASN A 27 -1.93 12.80 -15.94
N LYS A 28 -2.76 13.68 -16.51
CA LYS A 28 -2.60 15.13 -16.30
C LYS A 28 -2.92 15.52 -14.86
N ASN A 29 -3.97 14.94 -14.29
CA ASN A 29 -4.42 15.17 -12.92
C ASN A 29 -4.61 13.83 -12.20
N TYR A 30 -4.35 13.83 -10.90
CA TYR A 30 -4.53 12.70 -10.01
C TYR A 30 -5.52 13.06 -8.90
N SER A 31 -6.41 12.14 -8.54
CA SER A 31 -7.26 12.27 -7.35
C SER A 31 -6.43 12.22 -6.06
N ASN A 32 -5.33 11.47 -6.07
CA ASN A 32 -4.38 11.44 -4.97
C ASN A 32 -3.53 12.71 -4.98
N LYS A 33 -3.85 13.64 -4.06
CA LYS A 33 -3.11 14.91 -3.90
C LYS A 33 -1.70 14.74 -3.31
N ASN A 34 -1.35 13.54 -2.85
CA ASN A 34 -0.02 13.27 -2.28
C ASN A 34 1.03 12.95 -3.35
N ILE A 35 0.65 12.92 -4.64
CA ILE A 35 1.60 12.73 -5.74
C ILE A 35 2.32 14.06 -5.98
N ASP A 36 3.62 14.07 -5.72
CA ASP A 36 4.52 15.18 -6.00
C ASP A 36 5.15 14.98 -7.39
N LYS A 37 4.58 15.65 -8.38
CA LYS A 37 5.04 15.52 -9.77
C LYS A 37 6.49 15.95 -9.96
N GLU A 38 7.00 16.86 -9.13
CA GLU A 38 8.38 17.34 -9.19
C GLU A 38 9.36 16.22 -8.78
N LYS A 39 8.90 15.24 -8.00
CA LYS A 39 9.68 14.07 -7.58
C LYS A 39 9.48 12.84 -8.46
N SER A 40 8.61 12.90 -9.48
CA SER A 40 8.34 11.72 -10.32
C SER A 40 9.57 11.22 -11.09
N TYR A 41 10.62 12.03 -11.22
CA TYR A 41 11.91 11.59 -11.79
C TYR A 41 12.67 10.59 -10.90
N LEU A 42 12.31 10.47 -9.61
CA LEU A 42 12.86 9.49 -8.68
C LEU A 42 12.24 8.10 -8.85
N ASN A 43 11.10 8.03 -9.54
CA ASN A 43 10.44 6.76 -9.81
C ASN A 43 11.30 5.93 -10.77
N TYR A 44 11.37 4.62 -10.51
CA TYR A 44 12.12 3.72 -11.37
C TYR A 44 11.40 2.40 -11.58
N SER A 45 11.89 1.60 -12.52
CA SER A 45 11.33 0.29 -12.82
C SER A 45 12.35 -0.81 -12.52
N LEU A 46 11.87 -1.91 -11.95
CA LEU A 46 12.59 -3.18 -11.88
C LEU A 46 12.26 -4.07 -13.10
N LYS A 47 11.07 -3.86 -13.66
CA LYS A 47 10.63 -4.45 -14.92
C LYS A 47 9.92 -3.38 -15.72
N ASP A 48 10.54 -2.93 -16.80
CA ASP A 48 9.94 -1.99 -17.74
C ASP A 48 9.07 -2.71 -18.77
N THR A 49 8.07 -2.00 -19.27
CA THR A 49 7.32 -2.39 -20.46
C THR A 49 7.52 -1.37 -21.57
N GLN A 50 7.79 -1.84 -22.77
CA GLN A 50 7.90 -0.99 -23.98
C GLN A 50 6.54 -0.62 -24.57
N PHE A 51 5.49 -1.28 -24.11
CA PHE A 51 4.13 -1.15 -24.62
C PHE A 51 3.16 -0.67 -23.55
N THR A 52 1.92 -0.37 -23.94
CA THR A 52 0.84 -0.25 -22.97
C THR A 52 0.58 -1.61 -22.29
N TYR A 53 0.06 -1.60 -21.08
CA TYR A 53 -0.18 -2.84 -20.33
C TYR A 53 -1.12 -3.81 -21.06
N GLU A 54 -2.04 -3.32 -21.90
CA GLU A 54 -2.90 -4.14 -22.75
C GLU A 54 -2.10 -4.88 -23.80
N LYS A 55 -1.20 -4.17 -24.51
CA LYS A 55 -0.34 -4.77 -25.54
C LYS A 55 0.69 -5.72 -24.94
N GLU A 56 1.24 -5.39 -23.79
CA GLU A 56 2.20 -6.24 -23.08
C GLU A 56 1.53 -7.54 -22.59
N PHE A 57 0.31 -7.44 -22.07
CA PHE A 57 -0.50 -8.60 -21.72
C PHE A 57 -0.70 -9.52 -22.94
N ASP A 58 -1.09 -8.97 -24.09
CA ASP A 58 -1.31 -9.75 -25.33
C ASP A 58 -0.01 -10.37 -25.83
N ARG A 59 1.12 -9.66 -25.73
CA ARG A 59 2.46 -10.16 -26.08
C ARG A 59 2.83 -11.37 -25.22
N ILE A 60 2.80 -11.24 -23.90
CA ILE A 60 3.14 -12.32 -22.96
C ILE A 60 2.24 -13.52 -23.20
N ARG A 61 0.93 -13.31 -23.30
CA ARG A 61 -0.02 -14.40 -23.54
C ARG A 61 0.27 -15.18 -24.81
N LYS A 62 0.63 -14.49 -25.89
CA LYS A 62 0.95 -15.09 -27.19
C LYS A 62 2.31 -15.81 -27.15
N GLU A 63 3.33 -15.14 -26.62
CA GLU A 63 4.71 -15.64 -26.57
C GLU A 63 4.82 -16.95 -25.79
N TYR A 64 4.19 -17.01 -24.63
CA TYR A 64 4.20 -18.21 -23.77
C TYR A 64 2.99 -19.13 -24.01
N ASN A 65 2.21 -18.91 -25.07
CA ASN A 65 1.07 -19.74 -25.46
C ASN A 65 0.11 -20.06 -24.29
N LEU A 66 -0.15 -19.05 -23.45
CA LEU A 66 -0.94 -19.24 -22.22
C LEU A 66 -2.36 -19.70 -22.54
N LYS A 67 -2.71 -20.85 -22.01
CA LYS A 67 -4.06 -21.43 -22.15
C LYS A 67 -5.04 -20.74 -21.17
N GLY A 68 -6.31 -20.95 -21.38
CA GLY A 68 -7.38 -20.42 -20.56
C GLY A 68 -8.32 -19.51 -21.34
N GLN A 69 -9.60 -19.65 -21.07
CA GLN A 69 -10.64 -18.82 -21.66
C GLN A 69 -10.74 -17.50 -20.92
N ILE A 70 -10.63 -16.40 -21.64
CA ILE A 70 -10.85 -15.05 -21.11
C ILE A 70 -12.23 -14.57 -21.51
N LYS A 71 -13.10 -14.37 -20.52
CA LYS A 71 -14.39 -13.69 -20.68
C LYS A 71 -14.22 -12.21 -20.31
N THR A 72 -15.11 -11.36 -20.78
CA THR A 72 -15.10 -9.92 -20.45
C THR A 72 -15.07 -9.64 -18.94
N VAL A 73 -15.73 -10.49 -18.14
CA VAL A 73 -15.79 -10.39 -16.68
C VAL A 73 -14.61 -11.03 -15.95
N SER A 74 -13.68 -11.69 -16.68
CA SER A 74 -12.56 -12.39 -16.07
C SER A 74 -11.52 -11.42 -15.53
N ASN A 75 -11.05 -11.66 -14.30
CA ASN A 75 -9.82 -11.04 -13.82
C ASN A 75 -8.63 -11.74 -14.50
N ILE A 76 -7.80 -10.95 -15.18
CA ILE A 76 -6.70 -11.45 -16.03
C ILE A 76 -5.33 -11.01 -15.55
N ILE A 77 -5.28 -10.00 -14.70
CA ILE A 77 -4.06 -9.44 -14.11
C ILE A 77 -4.24 -9.37 -12.59
N CYS A 78 -3.17 -9.64 -11.88
CA CYS A 78 -3.02 -9.31 -10.48
C CYS A 78 -2.00 -8.19 -10.31
N GLU A 79 -2.19 -7.37 -9.30
CA GLU A 79 -1.24 -6.35 -8.88
C GLU A 79 -0.88 -6.58 -7.42
N TYR A 80 0.41 -6.57 -7.13
CA TYR A 80 0.89 -6.42 -5.77
C TYR A 80 1.31 -4.97 -5.54
N ILE A 81 0.79 -4.38 -4.46
CA ILE A 81 1.31 -3.14 -3.90
C ILE A 81 2.17 -3.54 -2.71
N ILE A 82 3.48 -3.30 -2.84
CA ILE A 82 4.48 -3.70 -1.85
C ILE A 82 5.10 -2.44 -1.25
N THR A 83 5.11 -2.35 0.07
CA THR A 83 5.61 -1.18 0.80
C THR A 83 5.91 -1.52 2.27
N SER A 84 6.36 -0.52 2.99
CA SER A 84 6.32 -0.42 4.46
C SER A 84 5.92 1.01 4.85
N ASP A 85 6.03 1.37 6.11
CA ASP A 85 5.83 2.75 6.52
C ASP A 85 7.05 3.64 6.19
N LYS A 86 6.81 4.95 6.20
CA LYS A 86 7.86 5.93 5.87
C LYS A 86 9.06 5.84 6.81
N THR A 87 8.84 5.62 8.09
CA THR A 87 9.89 5.56 9.11
C THR A 87 10.89 4.45 8.80
N PHE A 88 10.42 3.29 8.36
CA PHE A 88 11.29 2.19 7.93
C PHE A 88 12.22 2.62 6.79
N PHE A 89 11.67 3.19 5.72
CA PHE A 89 12.47 3.61 4.56
C PHE A 89 13.44 4.75 4.90
N ASP A 90 13.02 5.70 5.74
CA ASP A 90 13.91 6.77 6.23
C ASP A 90 15.08 6.20 7.06
N THR A 91 14.83 5.12 7.83
CA THR A 91 15.84 4.49 8.69
C THR A 91 16.88 3.70 7.89
N ILE A 92 16.42 2.90 6.90
CA ILE A 92 17.33 2.06 6.11
C ILE A 92 18.09 2.83 5.02
N GLY A 93 17.58 3.99 4.61
CA GLY A 93 18.18 4.83 3.58
C GLY A 93 17.93 4.33 2.15
N GLU A 94 18.41 5.13 1.17
CA GLU A 94 18.06 4.95 -0.24
C GLU A 94 18.55 3.62 -0.83
N ASN A 95 19.82 3.24 -0.57
CA ASN A 95 20.41 2.03 -1.13
C ASN A 95 19.70 0.76 -0.62
N GLU A 96 19.42 0.70 0.68
CA GLU A 96 18.70 -0.42 1.28
C GLU A 96 17.22 -0.43 0.86
N THR A 97 16.62 0.74 0.60
CA THR A 97 15.27 0.82 0.03
C THR A 97 15.23 0.22 -1.38
N LYS A 98 16.23 0.48 -2.22
CA LYS A 98 16.34 -0.17 -3.54
C LYS A 98 16.51 -1.69 -3.39
N ARG A 99 17.40 -2.13 -2.51
CA ARG A 99 17.59 -3.56 -2.21
C ARG A 99 16.31 -4.23 -1.69
N TYR A 100 15.52 -3.52 -0.88
CA TYR A 100 14.22 -4.01 -0.41
C TYR A 100 13.27 -4.31 -1.58
N PHE A 101 13.12 -3.39 -2.53
CA PHE A 101 12.24 -3.59 -3.68
C PHE A 101 12.77 -4.64 -4.65
N GLU A 102 14.08 -4.75 -4.84
CA GLU A 102 14.70 -5.83 -5.62
C GLU A 102 14.45 -7.20 -4.98
N THR A 103 14.58 -7.29 -3.65
CA THR A 103 14.28 -8.50 -2.88
C THR A 103 12.80 -8.87 -2.99
N ALA A 104 11.92 -7.87 -2.87
CA ALA A 104 10.48 -8.07 -3.03
C ALA A 104 10.10 -8.51 -4.45
N TYR A 105 10.76 -7.99 -5.47
CA TYR A 105 10.59 -8.40 -6.86
C TYR A 105 10.97 -9.88 -7.05
N LYS A 106 12.13 -10.30 -6.54
CA LYS A 106 12.59 -11.70 -6.58
C LYS A 106 11.59 -12.62 -5.89
N PHE A 107 11.11 -12.24 -4.69
CA PHE A 107 10.05 -12.98 -4.02
C PHE A 107 8.85 -13.24 -4.92
N VAL A 108 8.37 -12.22 -5.64
CA VAL A 108 7.19 -12.38 -6.50
C VAL A 108 7.47 -13.31 -7.68
N CYS A 109 8.66 -13.24 -8.26
CA CYS A 109 9.07 -14.15 -9.34
C CYS A 109 9.10 -15.61 -8.88
N GLU A 110 9.50 -15.88 -7.63
CA GLU A 110 9.62 -17.21 -7.05
C GLU A 110 8.29 -17.72 -6.45
N TYR A 111 7.44 -16.81 -5.95
CA TYR A 111 6.21 -17.18 -5.28
C TYR A 111 5.27 -17.97 -6.18
N LYS A 112 4.89 -19.17 -5.74
CA LYS A 112 4.09 -20.14 -6.51
C LYS A 112 4.70 -20.53 -7.86
N ASN A 113 6.03 -20.45 -7.98
CA ASN A 113 6.75 -20.71 -9.23
C ASN A 113 6.25 -19.82 -10.39
N LEU A 114 5.90 -18.56 -10.08
CA LEU A 114 5.31 -17.69 -11.09
C LEU A 114 6.23 -17.50 -12.30
N GLY A 115 7.49 -17.15 -12.03
CA GLY A 115 8.48 -16.85 -13.09
C GLY A 115 8.44 -15.38 -13.54
N GLU A 116 9.60 -14.83 -13.79
CA GLU A 116 9.78 -13.43 -14.22
C GLU A 116 9.12 -13.09 -15.55
N GLN A 117 8.98 -14.09 -16.44
CA GLN A 117 8.36 -13.93 -17.76
C GLN A 117 6.88 -13.53 -17.70
N TYR A 118 6.21 -13.77 -16.57
CA TYR A 118 4.80 -13.40 -16.37
C TYR A 118 4.61 -12.10 -15.61
N ILE A 119 5.71 -11.46 -15.21
CA ILE A 119 5.65 -10.09 -14.70
C ILE A 119 5.47 -9.13 -15.87
N LEU A 120 4.40 -8.34 -15.83
CA LEU A 120 4.07 -7.37 -16.85
C LEU A 120 4.83 -6.07 -16.65
N SER A 121 4.88 -5.59 -15.41
CA SER A 121 5.58 -4.34 -15.02
C SER A 121 5.85 -4.35 -13.52
N ALA A 122 6.95 -3.76 -13.11
CA ALA A 122 7.26 -3.52 -11.70
C ALA A 122 7.82 -2.09 -11.56
N LYS A 123 6.98 -1.17 -11.08
CA LYS A 123 7.27 0.26 -10.97
C LYS A 123 7.36 0.67 -9.53
N VAL A 124 8.45 1.29 -9.13
CA VAL A 124 8.64 1.85 -7.78
C VAL A 124 8.36 3.35 -7.82
N HIS A 125 7.47 3.80 -6.96
CA HIS A 125 7.10 5.21 -6.81
C HIS A 125 7.73 5.79 -5.55
N TYR A 126 8.48 6.87 -5.75
CA TYR A 126 9.07 7.72 -4.69
C TYR A 126 8.39 9.09 -4.59
N ASP A 127 7.48 9.38 -5.49
CA ASP A 127 6.77 10.65 -5.60
C ASP A 127 5.49 10.72 -4.76
N GLU A 128 5.33 9.81 -3.81
CA GLU A 128 4.25 9.81 -2.82
C GLU A 128 4.82 9.79 -1.40
N ARG A 129 3.93 9.76 -0.39
CA ARG A 129 4.31 9.84 1.02
C ARG A 129 5.31 8.76 1.46
N SER A 130 5.13 7.55 0.99
CA SER A 130 6.01 6.41 1.29
C SER A 130 6.37 5.70 0.00
N PRO A 131 7.63 5.27 -0.18
CA PRO A 131 8.01 4.45 -1.31
C PRO A 131 7.17 3.19 -1.41
N HIS A 132 6.72 2.85 -2.62
CA HIS A 132 5.95 1.63 -2.85
C HIS A 132 6.11 1.12 -4.27
N MET A 133 6.02 -0.20 -4.43
CA MET A 133 6.11 -0.85 -5.72
C MET A 133 4.73 -1.31 -6.18
N HIS A 134 4.38 -0.94 -7.42
CA HIS A 134 3.29 -1.51 -8.18
C HIS A 134 3.86 -2.62 -9.07
N LEU A 135 3.55 -3.87 -8.75
CA LEU A 135 4.00 -5.01 -9.53
C LEU A 135 2.78 -5.74 -10.12
N LEU A 136 2.69 -5.68 -11.45
CA LEU A 136 1.62 -6.35 -12.21
C LEU A 136 2.11 -7.66 -12.80
N PHE A 137 1.30 -8.70 -12.70
CA PHE A 137 1.62 -10.02 -13.24
C PHE A 137 0.39 -10.77 -13.75
N LEU A 138 0.63 -11.70 -14.66
CA LEU A 138 -0.37 -12.63 -15.13
C LEU A 138 -0.46 -13.81 -14.13
N PRO A 139 -1.62 -14.10 -13.53
CA PRO A 139 -1.77 -15.21 -12.59
C PRO A 139 -1.78 -16.56 -13.33
N VAL A 140 -0.56 -17.03 -13.67
CA VAL A 140 -0.33 -18.28 -14.39
C VAL A 140 -0.27 -19.45 -13.43
N VAL A 141 -0.94 -20.53 -13.80
CA VAL A 141 -0.93 -21.82 -13.11
C VAL A 141 -0.30 -22.87 -14.02
N HIS A 142 0.71 -23.55 -13.51
CA HIS A 142 1.33 -24.71 -14.16
C HIS A 142 0.48 -25.95 -13.91
N THR A 143 0.01 -26.59 -14.98
CA THR A 143 -0.90 -27.75 -14.90
C THR A 143 -0.69 -28.65 -16.11
N THR A 144 -1.52 -29.68 -16.25
CA THR A 144 -1.51 -30.58 -17.42
C THR A 144 -2.81 -30.48 -18.20
N ASP A 145 -2.74 -30.72 -19.51
CA ASP A 145 -3.91 -30.90 -20.36
C ASP A 145 -4.57 -32.27 -20.16
N LYS A 146 -5.61 -32.55 -20.94
CA LYS A 146 -6.35 -33.84 -20.88
C LYS A 146 -5.49 -35.06 -21.27
N ASN A 147 -4.39 -34.82 -21.97
CA ASN A 147 -3.47 -35.87 -22.44
C ASN A 147 -2.25 -36.00 -21.51
N GLY A 148 -2.21 -35.26 -20.39
CA GLY A 148 -1.09 -35.27 -19.45
C GLY A 148 0.08 -34.36 -19.85
N ASN A 149 -0.02 -33.58 -20.94
CA ASN A 149 1.07 -32.68 -21.33
C ASN A 149 1.09 -31.43 -20.45
N PRO A 150 2.27 -30.94 -20.04
CA PRO A 150 2.37 -29.72 -19.24
C PRO A 150 1.88 -28.51 -20.04
N ILE A 151 1.06 -27.69 -19.40
CA ILE A 151 0.55 -26.44 -19.97
C ILE A 151 0.61 -25.32 -18.93
N GLU A 152 0.72 -24.12 -19.42
CA GLU A 152 0.63 -22.90 -18.65
C GLU A 152 -0.72 -22.23 -18.88
N LYS A 153 -1.45 -22.02 -17.81
CA LYS A 153 -2.83 -21.57 -17.87
C LYS A 153 -3.00 -20.25 -17.14
N LEU A 154 -3.52 -19.24 -17.83
CA LEU A 154 -3.96 -17.99 -17.22
C LEU A 154 -5.27 -18.23 -16.47
N ALA A 155 -5.22 -18.32 -15.15
CA ALA A 155 -6.37 -18.70 -14.33
C ALA A 155 -6.35 -18.06 -12.93
N CYS A 156 -6.81 -16.81 -12.85
CA CYS A 156 -6.81 -16.04 -11.60
C CYS A 156 -7.55 -16.74 -10.45
N SER A 157 -8.67 -17.41 -10.71
CA SER A 157 -9.43 -18.15 -9.69
C SER A 157 -8.68 -19.37 -9.16
N GLU A 158 -7.93 -20.07 -10.01
CA GLU A 158 -7.12 -21.22 -9.61
C GLU A 158 -5.86 -20.77 -8.85
N PHE A 159 -5.22 -19.70 -9.31
CA PHE A 159 -4.06 -19.11 -8.64
C PHE A 159 -4.36 -18.74 -7.18
N TRP A 160 -5.59 -18.27 -6.92
CA TRP A 160 -6.08 -17.85 -5.60
C TRP A 160 -7.09 -18.82 -4.98
N LYS A 161 -7.03 -20.11 -5.31
CA LYS A 161 -8.02 -21.10 -4.92
C LYS A 161 -8.04 -21.39 -3.42
N ALA A 162 -6.89 -21.36 -2.75
CA ALA A 162 -6.81 -21.66 -1.33
C ALA A 162 -7.59 -20.59 -0.52
N LYS A 163 -8.38 -21.05 0.46
CA LYS A 163 -9.23 -20.19 1.29
C LYS A 163 -8.43 -19.11 2.03
N ASP A 164 -7.22 -19.43 2.44
CA ASP A 164 -6.27 -18.59 3.19
C ASP A 164 -5.13 -18.04 2.32
N SER A 165 -5.30 -18.05 0.98
CA SER A 165 -4.25 -17.69 0.02
C SER A 165 -3.63 -16.31 0.27
N TYR A 166 -4.41 -15.34 0.77
CA TYR A 166 -3.88 -14.01 1.10
C TYR A 166 -3.05 -14.02 2.39
N SER A 167 -3.45 -14.79 3.38
CA SER A 167 -2.68 -14.97 4.62
C SER A 167 -1.36 -15.69 4.33
N GLN A 168 -1.42 -16.74 3.49
CA GLN A 168 -0.24 -17.47 3.02
C GLN A 168 0.73 -16.53 2.27
N LEU A 169 0.23 -15.68 1.35
CA LEU A 169 1.03 -14.69 0.64
C LEU A 169 1.78 -13.78 1.62
N GLN A 170 1.06 -13.21 2.58
CA GLN A 170 1.64 -12.28 3.53
C GLN A 170 2.64 -12.96 4.48
N ASN A 171 2.37 -14.20 4.92
CA ASN A 171 3.29 -14.98 5.72
C ASN A 171 4.58 -15.29 4.94
N ALA A 172 4.44 -15.77 3.70
CA ALA A 172 5.58 -16.09 2.84
C ALA A 172 6.42 -14.83 2.53
N PHE A 173 5.77 -13.70 2.24
CA PHE A 173 6.45 -12.43 2.00
C PHE A 173 7.22 -11.95 3.22
N HIS A 174 6.58 -11.93 4.39
CA HIS A 174 7.25 -11.57 5.64
C HIS A 174 8.47 -12.45 5.90
N SER A 175 8.33 -13.78 5.82
CA SER A 175 9.43 -14.71 6.04
C SER A 175 10.58 -14.50 5.05
N TYR A 176 10.25 -14.22 3.78
CA TYR A 176 11.27 -13.96 2.75
C TYR A 176 12.04 -12.66 3.00
N ILE A 177 11.33 -11.58 3.32
CA ILE A 177 11.94 -10.27 3.57
C ILE A 177 12.82 -10.30 4.83
N THR A 178 12.35 -10.93 5.91
CA THR A 178 13.14 -11.06 7.15
C THR A 178 14.36 -11.96 6.98
N ALA A 179 14.24 -13.05 6.23
CA ALA A 179 15.38 -13.91 5.89
C ALA A 179 16.45 -13.18 5.06
N ASN A 180 16.07 -12.12 4.33
CA ASN A 180 16.98 -11.25 3.58
C ASN A 180 17.46 -10.02 4.38
N GLY A 181 17.27 -10.02 5.70
CA GLY A 181 17.87 -9.05 6.63
C GLY A 181 17.07 -7.76 6.82
N PHE A 182 15.80 -7.72 6.44
CA PHE A 182 14.93 -6.58 6.73
C PHE A 182 14.12 -6.84 8.00
N ASP A 183 14.35 -6.00 9.02
CA ASP A 183 13.65 -6.09 10.31
C ASP A 183 12.25 -5.47 10.20
N LEU A 184 11.30 -6.30 9.83
CA LEU A 184 9.91 -5.92 9.66
C LEU A 184 9.00 -6.94 10.34
N GLU A 185 7.89 -6.46 10.90
CA GLU A 185 6.90 -7.32 11.53
C GLU A 185 5.84 -7.83 10.54
N ARG A 186 5.27 -8.97 10.89
CA ARG A 186 4.07 -9.48 10.24
C ARG A 186 2.84 -8.84 10.87
N GLY A 187 2.15 -7.99 10.11
CA GLY A 187 0.91 -7.38 10.60
C GLY A 187 -0.13 -8.42 11.00
N ASN A 188 -0.82 -8.21 12.14
CA ASN A 188 -1.84 -9.12 12.64
C ASN A 188 -3.13 -9.00 11.83
N PRO A 189 -3.63 -10.08 11.19
CA PRO A 189 -4.86 -10.03 10.40
C PRO A 189 -6.13 -9.80 11.24
N SER A 190 -6.12 -10.20 12.52
CA SER A 190 -7.30 -10.16 13.40
C SER A 190 -7.63 -8.76 13.91
N GLU A 191 -6.69 -7.81 13.85
CA GLU A 191 -6.86 -6.46 14.41
C GLU A 191 -7.29 -5.41 13.36
N ARG A 192 -7.45 -5.80 12.10
CA ARG A 192 -7.74 -4.85 11.02
C ARG A 192 -9.13 -5.05 10.44
N VAL A 193 -10.01 -4.12 10.75
CA VAL A 193 -11.17 -3.84 9.91
C VAL A 193 -10.65 -3.43 8.53
N HIS A 194 -11.20 -4.00 7.45
CA HIS A 194 -10.81 -3.66 6.08
C HIS A 194 -11.28 -2.24 5.77
N LEU A 195 -10.45 -1.26 6.10
CA LEU A 195 -10.73 0.15 5.85
C LEU A 195 -10.35 0.50 4.41
N SER A 196 -11.14 1.35 3.78
CA SER A 196 -10.73 1.99 2.54
C SER A 196 -9.47 2.84 2.79
N VAL A 197 -8.67 3.11 1.75
CA VAL A 197 -7.50 4.00 1.88
C VAL A 197 -7.91 5.38 2.41
N GLU A 198 -9.10 5.84 2.05
CA GLU A 198 -9.65 7.11 2.50
C GLU A 198 -9.98 7.10 4.00
N ASP A 199 -10.65 6.04 4.48
CA ASP A 199 -10.99 5.90 5.89
C ASP A 199 -9.75 5.68 6.75
N TYR A 200 -8.79 4.89 6.26
CA TYR A 200 -7.49 4.74 6.92
C TYR A 200 -6.77 6.08 7.07
N LYS A 201 -6.75 6.91 6.02
CA LYS A 201 -6.16 8.26 6.09
C LYS A 201 -6.88 9.16 7.09
N LYS A 202 -8.23 9.10 7.16
CA LYS A 202 -9.01 9.86 8.15
C LYS A 202 -8.64 9.48 9.58
N ILE A 203 -8.59 8.17 9.87
CA ILE A 203 -8.23 7.67 11.22
C ILE A 203 -6.79 8.03 11.57
N THR A 204 -5.83 7.81 10.66
CA THR A 204 -4.43 8.13 10.91
C THR A 204 -4.22 9.64 11.13
N ASN A 205 -4.90 10.49 10.37
CA ASN A 205 -4.84 11.93 10.56
C ASN A 205 -5.45 12.33 11.92
N PHE A 206 -6.57 11.72 12.31
CA PHE A 206 -7.19 11.95 13.62
C PHE A 206 -6.25 11.55 14.76
N GLU A 207 -5.65 10.36 14.74
CA GLU A 207 -4.71 9.90 15.76
C GLU A 207 -3.45 10.78 15.85
N ASN A 208 -2.90 11.19 14.70
CA ASN A 208 -1.77 12.12 14.67
C ASN A 208 -2.15 13.48 15.27
N THR A 209 -3.32 14.02 14.93
CA THR A 209 -3.82 15.28 15.50
C THR A 209 -4.04 15.15 17.00
N LYS A 210 -4.61 14.04 17.48
CA LYS A 210 -4.80 13.75 18.89
C LYS A 210 -3.46 13.71 19.65
N THR A 211 -2.43 13.09 19.06
CA THR A 211 -1.08 13.05 19.66
C THR A 211 -0.50 14.46 19.78
N VAL A 212 -0.54 15.25 18.70
CA VAL A 212 -0.06 16.64 18.69
C VAL A 212 -0.80 17.48 19.73
N LEU A 213 -2.13 17.33 19.86
CA LEU A 213 -2.93 18.07 20.83
C LEU A 213 -2.62 17.70 22.28
N LYS A 214 -2.21 16.45 22.57
CA LYS A 214 -1.76 16.03 23.89
C LYS A 214 -0.46 16.69 24.32
N ASP A 215 0.42 16.95 23.36
CA ASP A 215 1.74 17.54 23.61
C ASP A 215 1.68 19.09 23.68
N ILE A 216 0.57 19.70 23.25
CA ILE A 216 0.38 21.15 23.38
C ILE A 216 0.09 21.50 24.84
N LYS A 217 1.10 22.00 25.53
CA LYS A 217 0.91 22.72 26.79
C LYS A 217 0.25 24.06 26.44
N LEU A 218 -1.05 24.18 26.70
CA LEU A 218 -1.71 25.48 26.68
C LEU A 218 -1.20 26.30 27.87
N GLU A 219 -0.22 27.16 27.65
CA GLU A 219 0.06 28.27 28.53
C GLU A 219 -1.10 29.24 28.36
N LEU A 220 -2.04 29.17 29.27
CA LEU A 220 -3.09 30.19 29.37
C LEU A 220 -2.40 31.51 29.70
N PRO A 221 -2.60 32.57 28.93
CA PRO A 221 -2.07 33.89 29.32
C PRO A 221 -2.59 34.24 30.69
N GLU A 222 -1.73 34.80 31.55
CA GLU A 222 -2.15 35.37 32.83
C GLU A 222 -3.26 36.37 32.55
N THR A 223 -4.49 35.95 32.75
CA THR A 223 -5.63 36.85 32.63
C THR A 223 -5.65 37.75 33.85
N PRO A 224 -5.68 39.06 33.65
CA PRO A 224 -5.81 39.97 34.78
C PRO A 224 -7.08 39.63 35.59
N ASP A 225 -7.05 39.86 36.89
CA ASP A 225 -8.18 39.63 37.77
C ASP A 225 -9.46 40.24 37.20
N VAL A 226 -10.38 39.40 36.72
CA VAL A 226 -11.64 39.87 36.18
C VAL A 226 -12.60 40.11 37.35
N LYS A 227 -12.94 41.35 37.57
CA LYS A 227 -14.01 41.75 38.51
C LYS A 227 -15.33 41.72 37.76
N SER A 228 -16.22 40.83 38.11
CA SER A 228 -17.61 40.86 37.66
C SER A 228 -18.40 41.69 38.69
N PHE A 229 -19.02 42.79 38.27
CA PHE A 229 -19.73 43.74 39.14
C PHE A 229 -18.92 44.22 40.36
N GLY A 230 -17.62 44.47 40.16
CA GLY A 230 -16.75 44.99 41.24
C GLY A 230 -16.33 43.96 42.30
N ARG A 231 -16.69 42.70 42.16
CA ARG A 231 -16.27 41.60 43.04
C ARG A 231 -15.34 40.65 42.32
N LEU A 232 -14.30 40.16 43.04
CA LEU A 232 -13.44 39.09 42.54
C LEU A 232 -14.29 37.84 42.25
N VAL A 233 -14.14 37.24 41.08
CA VAL A 233 -14.78 35.96 40.77
C VAL A 233 -14.14 34.90 41.64
N ARG A 234 -14.87 34.41 42.64
CA ARG A 234 -14.45 33.24 43.42
C ARG A 234 -14.48 32.01 42.50
N ASN A 235 -13.49 31.15 42.65
CA ASN A 235 -13.34 29.88 41.92
C ASN A 235 -13.03 30.05 40.43
N ARG A 236 -12.18 31.01 40.09
CA ARG A 236 -11.72 31.24 38.70
C ARG A 236 -11.08 29.99 38.10
N ASP A 237 -10.19 29.33 38.86
CA ASP A 237 -9.45 28.16 38.38
C ASP A 237 -10.37 26.96 38.16
N GLU A 238 -11.38 26.76 39.03
CA GLU A 238 -12.41 25.74 38.83
C GLU A 238 -13.25 26.01 37.58
N LYS A 239 -13.63 27.26 37.31
CA LYS A 239 -14.36 27.61 36.09
C LYS A 239 -13.53 27.46 34.81
N ILE A 240 -12.25 27.77 34.86
CA ILE A 240 -11.34 27.52 33.74
C ILE A 240 -11.21 26.01 33.49
N GLN A 241 -11.08 25.24 34.56
CA GLN A 241 -11.04 23.78 34.48
C GLN A 241 -12.32 23.24 33.84
N GLU A 242 -13.48 23.66 34.29
CA GLU A 242 -14.78 23.22 33.78
C GLU A 242 -15.05 23.64 32.33
N LEU A 243 -14.76 24.90 31.96
CA LEU A 243 -15.15 25.47 30.66
C LEU A 243 -14.13 25.24 29.56
N VAL A 244 -12.87 25.00 29.89
CA VAL A 244 -11.77 24.91 28.92
C VAL A 244 -11.09 23.54 28.97
N VAL A 245 -10.65 23.10 30.15
CA VAL A 245 -9.83 21.89 30.27
C VAL A 245 -10.67 20.62 30.12
N GLU A 246 -11.80 20.51 30.83
CA GLU A 246 -12.66 19.33 30.72
C GLU A 246 -13.25 19.09 29.32
N PRO A 247 -13.78 20.12 28.60
CA PRO A 247 -14.21 19.94 27.23
C PRO A 247 -13.07 19.54 26.31
N ARG A 248 -11.88 20.12 26.48
CA ARG A 248 -10.67 19.74 25.72
C ARG A 248 -10.33 18.26 25.94
N ASP A 249 -10.30 17.81 27.18
CA ASP A 249 -9.94 16.44 27.54
C ASP A 249 -11.00 15.41 27.09
N LYS A 250 -12.27 15.82 27.00
CA LYS A 250 -13.34 15.02 26.37
C LYS A 250 -13.20 14.91 24.86
N MET A 251 -12.66 15.94 24.19
CA MET A 251 -12.41 15.89 22.73
C MET A 251 -11.17 15.06 22.37
N ILE A 252 -10.24 14.87 23.33
CA ILE A 252 -8.98 14.14 23.13
C ILE A 252 -9.13 12.63 23.47
N LYS A 253 -10.17 12.24 24.20
CA LYS A 253 -10.51 10.83 24.48
C LYS A 253 -11.31 10.21 23.34
#